data_13483dd9267f33623a64f16a2f5ff2b0
#
_entry.id   13483dd9267f33623a64f16a2f5ff2b0
#
_cell.length_a   1.000
_cell.length_b   1.000
_cell.length_c   1.000
_cell.angle_alpha   90.00
_cell.angle_beta   90.00
_cell.angle_gamma   90.00
#
_symmetry.space_group_name_H-M   'P 1'
#
loop_
_entity.id
_entity.type
_entity.pdbx_description
1 polymer ?
#
loop_
_entity_poly.entity_id
_entity_poly.type
_entity_poly.pdbx_seq_one_letter_code
_entity_poly.pdbx_strand_id
1 'polypeptide(L)'
;MDKRLLKEKAVRVASAFFTEKGIRSVKMDDIAMELSISKRTLYELFSDKEELLLEVVKSHREEMKAFMTKEAERAGNVLEIIMAFYRKISQNFKNANNGFFDEIKKYPRVTDLLENGRKDNIE
;
A
#
# COMPACT_ATOMS: atom_id res chain seq x y z
N MET A 1 19.62 12.22 5.16
CA MET A 1 18.85 10.98 5.43
C MET A 1 19.18 9.96 4.35
N ASP A 2 19.33 8.71 4.76
CA ASP A 2 19.53 7.59 3.85
C ASP A 2 18.36 7.55 2.83
N LYS A 3 18.71 7.41 1.56
CA LYS A 3 17.74 7.38 0.46
C LYS A 3 16.69 6.26 0.65
N ARG A 4 17.14 5.08 1.11
CA ARG A 4 16.24 3.96 1.37
C ARG A 4 15.23 4.28 2.47
N LEU A 5 15.70 4.89 3.57
CA LEU A 5 14.83 5.27 4.68
C LEU A 5 13.83 6.35 4.26
N LEU A 6 14.29 7.31 3.44
CA LEU A 6 13.40 8.35 2.91
C LEU A 6 12.33 7.73 2.02
N LYS A 7 12.71 6.78 1.18
CA LYS A 7 11.78 6.10 0.29
C LYS A 7 10.72 5.33 1.08
N GLU A 8 11.13 4.61 2.12
CA GLU A 8 10.20 3.89 3.00
C GLU A 8 9.24 4.85 3.69
N LYS A 9 9.74 5.97 4.17
CA LYS A 9 8.91 6.99 4.82
C LYS A 9 7.91 7.59 3.84
N ALA A 10 8.34 7.83 2.59
CA ALA A 10 7.46 8.35 1.54
C ALA A 10 6.32 7.38 1.24
N VAL A 11 6.61 6.08 1.20
CA VAL A 11 5.58 5.06 0.98
C VAL A 11 4.55 5.07 2.13
N ARG A 12 5.00 5.19 3.37
CA ARG A 12 4.09 5.26 4.52
C ARG A 12 3.18 6.49 4.47
N VAL A 13 3.75 7.65 4.17
CA VAL A 13 2.98 8.89 4.05
C VAL A 13 1.99 8.79 2.90
N ALA A 14 2.44 8.30 1.75
CA ALA A 14 1.58 8.12 0.59
C ALA A 14 0.42 7.16 0.87
N SER A 15 0.71 6.06 1.57
CA SER A 15 -0.30 5.08 1.93
C SER A 15 -1.43 5.73 2.75
N ALA A 16 -1.06 6.51 3.76
CA ALA A 16 -2.03 7.20 4.61
C ALA A 16 -2.86 8.19 3.79
N PHE A 17 -2.21 9.00 2.96
CA PHE A 17 -2.90 10.01 2.15
C PHE A 17 -3.83 9.39 1.12
N PHE A 18 -3.36 8.38 0.39
CA PHE A 18 -4.18 7.72 -0.63
C PHE A 18 -5.40 7.03 -0.03
N THR A 19 -5.22 6.40 1.11
CA THR A 19 -6.30 5.68 1.79
C THR A 19 -7.35 6.64 2.34
N GLU A 20 -6.91 7.71 2.99
CA GLU A 20 -7.81 8.65 3.66
C GLU A 20 -8.49 9.63 2.69
N LYS A 21 -7.75 10.12 1.69
CA LYS A 21 -8.23 11.18 0.80
C LYS A 21 -8.59 10.72 -0.59
N GLY A 22 -8.28 9.47 -0.92
CA GLY A 22 -8.43 8.94 -2.27
C GLY A 22 -7.21 9.27 -3.12
N ILE A 23 -6.97 8.42 -4.12
CA ILE A 23 -5.75 8.54 -4.95
C ILE A 23 -5.79 9.80 -5.80
N ARG A 24 -6.92 10.08 -6.41
CA ARG A 24 -7.07 11.20 -7.35
C ARG A 24 -6.81 12.56 -6.70
N SER A 25 -7.26 12.75 -5.47
CA SER A 25 -7.16 14.04 -4.80
C SER A 25 -5.78 14.32 -4.21
N VAL A 26 -4.92 13.32 -4.08
CA VAL A 26 -3.58 13.48 -3.54
C VAL A 26 -2.60 13.78 -4.67
N LYS A 27 -1.81 14.84 -4.50
CA LYS A 27 -0.77 15.23 -5.47
C LYS A 27 0.61 14.91 -4.91
N MET A 28 1.57 14.73 -5.80
CA MET A 28 2.96 14.52 -5.39
C MET A 28 3.46 15.69 -4.52
N ASP A 29 3.00 16.93 -4.80
CA ASP A 29 3.32 18.09 -4.00
C ASP A 29 2.91 17.92 -2.53
N ASP A 30 1.75 17.32 -2.29
CA ASP A 30 1.23 17.11 -0.93
C ASP A 30 2.16 16.19 -0.14
N ILE A 31 2.65 15.15 -0.79
CA ILE A 31 3.53 14.16 -0.18
C ILE A 31 4.91 14.77 0.10
N ALA A 32 5.45 15.52 -0.88
CA ALA A 32 6.74 16.20 -0.71
C ALA A 32 6.69 17.19 0.46
N MET A 33 5.60 17.94 0.57
CA MET A 33 5.39 18.90 1.66
C MET A 33 5.38 18.20 3.02
N GLU A 34 4.64 17.10 3.13
CA GLU A 34 4.56 16.34 4.38
C GLU A 34 5.92 15.78 4.78
N LEU A 35 6.74 15.40 3.81
CA LEU A 35 8.08 14.86 4.05
C LEU A 35 9.13 15.94 4.26
N SER A 36 8.77 17.21 4.06
CA SER A 36 9.69 18.35 4.12
C SER A 36 10.85 18.21 3.13
N ILE A 37 10.54 17.70 1.95
CA ILE A 37 11.52 17.57 0.85
C ILE A 37 11.00 18.33 -0.37
N SER A 38 11.91 18.60 -1.31
CA SER A 38 11.50 19.23 -2.56
C SER A 38 10.75 18.25 -3.44
N LYS A 39 9.91 18.78 -4.31
CA LYS A 39 9.21 17.99 -5.32
C LYS A 39 10.21 17.22 -6.19
N ARG A 40 11.32 17.88 -6.54
CA ARG A 40 12.41 17.27 -7.32
C ARG A 40 12.96 16.02 -6.61
N THR A 41 13.23 16.13 -5.31
CA THR A 41 13.73 15.00 -4.54
C THR A 41 12.75 13.84 -4.56
N LEU A 42 11.45 14.13 -4.42
CA LEU A 42 10.43 13.08 -4.47
C LEU A 42 10.41 12.39 -5.83
N TYR A 43 10.50 13.16 -6.93
CA TYR A 43 10.53 12.59 -8.28
C TYR A 43 11.81 11.83 -8.59
N GLU A 44 12.88 12.06 -7.83
CA GLU A 44 14.08 11.22 -7.91
C GLU A 44 13.87 9.85 -7.29
N LEU A 45 12.96 9.75 -6.30
CA LEU A 45 12.64 8.50 -5.64
C LEU A 45 11.58 7.69 -6.42
N PHE A 46 10.61 8.37 -7.00
CA PHE A 46 9.49 7.76 -7.72
C PHE A 46 9.24 8.56 -8.99
N SER A 47 9.28 7.90 -10.14
CA SER A 47 9.16 8.57 -11.43
C SER A 47 7.82 9.27 -11.63
N ASP A 48 6.75 8.72 -11.05
CA ASP A 48 5.41 9.30 -11.14
C ASP A 48 4.55 8.79 -9.97
N LYS A 49 3.32 9.29 -9.90
CA LYS A 49 2.36 8.92 -8.86
C LYS A 49 1.99 7.45 -8.92
N GLU A 50 1.90 6.89 -10.12
CA GLU A 50 1.57 5.48 -10.29
C GLU A 50 2.66 4.58 -9.70
N GLU A 51 3.93 4.94 -9.91
CA GLU A 51 5.04 4.19 -9.32
C GLU A 51 4.97 4.23 -7.79
N LEU A 52 4.67 5.39 -7.22
CA LEU A 52 4.51 5.53 -5.78
C LEU A 52 3.35 4.67 -5.28
N LEU A 53 2.21 4.70 -5.97
CA LEU A 53 1.07 3.87 -5.62
C LEU A 53 1.41 2.39 -5.71
N LEU A 54 2.16 1.99 -6.72
CA LEU A 54 2.62 0.61 -6.88
C LEU A 54 3.44 0.16 -5.68
N GLU A 55 4.36 1.01 -5.21
CA GLU A 55 5.16 0.71 -4.03
C GLU A 55 4.30 0.63 -2.75
N VAL A 56 3.28 1.46 -2.65
CA VAL A 56 2.32 1.39 -1.53
C VAL A 56 1.61 0.04 -1.51
N VAL A 57 1.13 -0.41 -2.66
CA VAL A 57 0.42 -1.70 -2.77
C VAL A 57 1.36 -2.87 -2.46
N LYS A 58 2.59 -2.82 -2.98
CA LYS A 58 3.59 -3.85 -2.68
C LYS A 58 3.87 -3.93 -1.18
N SER A 59 3.99 -2.78 -0.52
CA SER A 59 4.24 -2.71 0.92
C SER A 59 3.10 -3.36 1.71
N HIS A 60 1.86 -3.07 1.36
CA HIS A 60 0.69 -3.67 2.01
C HIS A 60 0.63 -5.17 1.81
N ARG A 61 0.97 -5.65 0.61
CA ARG A 61 1.00 -7.08 0.33
C ARG A 61 2.05 -7.79 1.17
N GLU A 62 3.24 -7.20 1.29
CA GLU A 62 4.31 -7.77 2.10
C GLU A 62 3.92 -7.83 3.58
N GLU A 63 3.31 -6.76 4.10
CA GLU A 63 2.83 -6.73 5.47
C GLU A 63 1.76 -7.81 5.72
N MET A 64 0.82 -7.93 4.79
CA MET A 64 -0.25 -8.92 4.91
C MET A 64 0.30 -10.34 4.85
N LYS A 65 1.25 -10.57 3.95
CA LYS A 65 1.89 -11.88 3.81
C LYS A 65 2.63 -12.27 5.09
N ALA A 66 3.40 -11.34 5.66
CA ALA A 66 4.11 -11.58 6.92
C ALA A 66 3.14 -11.85 8.06
N PHE A 67 2.05 -11.07 8.13
CA PHE A 67 1.01 -11.25 9.14
C PHE A 67 0.36 -12.62 9.03
N MET A 68 -0.02 -13.02 7.82
CA MET A 68 -0.69 -14.30 7.60
C MET A 68 0.23 -15.48 7.89
N THR A 69 1.52 -15.35 7.59
CA THR A 69 2.49 -16.39 7.91
C THR A 69 2.57 -16.60 9.43
N LYS A 70 2.64 -15.51 10.19
CA LYS A 70 2.66 -15.58 11.65
C LYS A 70 1.38 -16.20 12.21
N GLU A 71 0.22 -15.80 11.67
CA GLU A 71 -1.05 -16.33 12.13
C GLU A 71 -1.20 -17.82 11.81
N ALA A 72 -0.69 -18.26 10.66
CA ALA A 72 -0.73 -19.68 10.29
C ALA A 72 0.11 -20.53 11.25
N GLU A 73 1.21 -20.00 11.74
CA GLU A 73 2.06 -20.69 12.72
C GLU A 73 1.42 -20.76 14.11
N ARG A 74 0.69 -19.71 14.49
CA ARG A 74 0.13 -19.54 15.82
C ARG A 74 -1.29 -20.12 15.96
N ALA A 75 -2.08 -20.04 14.89
CA ALA A 75 -3.50 -20.38 14.93
C ALA A 75 -3.72 -21.89 15.12
N GLY A 76 -4.75 -22.24 15.89
CA GLY A 76 -5.13 -23.61 16.12
C GLY A 76 -5.96 -24.21 14.99
N ASN A 77 -6.56 -23.38 14.13
CA ASN A 77 -7.39 -23.85 13.02
C ASN A 77 -7.57 -22.75 11.97
N VAL A 78 -8.14 -23.16 10.81
CA VAL A 78 -8.34 -22.27 9.67
C VAL A 78 -9.28 -21.11 10.01
N LEU A 79 -10.29 -21.35 10.83
CA LEU A 79 -11.23 -20.30 11.22
C LEU A 79 -10.54 -19.15 11.92
N GLU A 80 -9.60 -19.45 12.82
CA GLU A 80 -8.84 -18.42 13.53
C GLU A 80 -8.02 -17.57 12.55
N ILE A 81 -7.44 -18.20 11.52
CA ILE A 81 -6.69 -17.50 10.47
C ILE A 81 -7.60 -16.55 9.71
N ILE A 82 -8.79 -17.02 9.32
CA ILE A 82 -9.76 -16.21 8.59
C ILE A 82 -10.21 -15.02 9.43
N MET A 83 -10.48 -15.23 10.71
CA MET A 83 -10.89 -14.16 11.62
C MET A 83 -9.79 -13.13 11.81
N ALA A 84 -8.54 -13.57 11.94
CA ALA A 84 -7.39 -12.67 12.08
C ALA A 84 -7.20 -11.82 10.80
N PHE A 85 -7.35 -12.45 9.64
CA PHE A 85 -7.28 -11.76 8.34
C PHE A 85 -8.35 -10.69 8.23
N TYR A 86 -9.58 -11.03 8.58
CA TYR A 86 -10.69 -10.08 8.54
C TYR A 86 -10.45 -8.89 9.45
N ARG A 87 -9.99 -9.13 10.68
CA ARG A 87 -9.69 -8.05 11.61
C ARG A 87 -8.57 -7.13 11.09
N LYS A 88 -7.54 -7.73 10.50
CA LYS A 88 -6.40 -6.96 9.96
C LYS A 88 -6.85 -6.04 8.82
N ILE A 89 -7.64 -6.57 7.88
CA ILE A 89 -8.15 -5.78 6.77
C ILE A 89 -9.06 -4.65 7.29
N SER A 90 -9.94 -4.96 8.23
CA SER A 90 -10.84 -3.96 8.79
C SER A 90 -10.08 -2.83 9.47
N GLN A 91 -9.02 -3.14 10.20
CA GLN A 91 -8.19 -2.14 10.85
C GLN A 91 -7.44 -1.27 9.83
N ASN A 92 -6.88 -1.89 8.80
CA ASN A 92 -6.10 -1.17 7.79
C ASN A 92 -6.94 -0.21 6.97
N PHE A 93 -8.20 -0.53 6.73
CA PHE A 93 -9.07 0.26 5.85
C PHE A 93 -10.26 0.88 6.58
N LYS A 94 -10.18 0.99 7.91
CA LYS A 94 -11.23 1.58 8.72
C LYS A 94 -11.62 2.98 8.27
N ASN A 95 -10.64 3.79 7.89
CA ASN A 95 -10.85 5.17 7.45
C ASN A 95 -10.69 5.35 5.94
N ALA A 96 -10.72 4.26 5.18
CA ALA A 96 -10.52 4.33 3.74
C ALA A 96 -11.62 5.12 3.06
N ASN A 97 -11.22 5.95 2.10
CA ASN A 97 -12.15 6.67 1.24
C ASN A 97 -12.89 5.67 0.36
N ASN A 98 -14.20 5.83 0.21
CA ASN A 98 -15.03 4.90 -0.55
C ASN A 98 -14.61 4.77 -2.02
N GLY A 99 -13.98 5.79 -2.59
CA GLY A 99 -13.51 5.76 -3.97
C GLY A 99 -12.14 5.13 -4.16
N PHE A 100 -11.44 4.80 -3.07
CA PHE A 100 -10.06 4.32 -3.14
C PHE A 100 -9.92 3.07 -4.03
N PHE A 101 -10.75 2.06 -3.77
CA PHE A 101 -10.68 0.79 -4.51
C PHE A 101 -11.09 0.94 -5.97
N ASP A 102 -12.06 1.82 -6.25
CA ASP A 102 -12.46 2.10 -7.64
C ASP A 102 -11.37 2.84 -8.40
N GLU A 103 -10.68 3.76 -7.73
CA GLU A 103 -9.60 4.52 -8.36
C GLU A 103 -8.40 3.65 -8.71
N ILE A 104 -8.11 2.61 -7.90
CA ILE A 104 -7.00 1.67 -8.16
C ILE A 104 -7.13 1.05 -9.55
N LYS A 105 -8.34 0.79 -10.01
CA LYS A 105 -8.60 0.17 -11.32
C LYS A 105 -8.08 1.00 -12.48
N LYS A 106 -7.82 2.28 -12.27
CA LYS A 106 -7.32 3.19 -13.30
C LYS A 106 -5.80 3.13 -13.48
N TYR A 107 -5.12 2.32 -12.67
CA TYR A 107 -3.66 2.22 -12.68
C TYR A 107 -3.22 0.82 -13.11
N PRO A 108 -2.93 0.64 -14.43
CA PRO A 108 -2.64 -0.70 -14.97
C PRO A 108 -1.49 -1.44 -14.31
N ARG A 109 -0.43 -0.74 -13.94
CA ARG A 109 0.71 -1.39 -13.26
C ARG A 109 0.31 -2.00 -11.92
N VAL A 110 -0.63 -1.34 -11.22
CA VAL A 110 -1.12 -1.82 -9.93
C VAL A 110 -2.04 -3.02 -10.14
N THR A 111 -2.98 -2.94 -11.09
CA THR A 111 -3.90 -4.04 -11.36
C THR A 111 -3.15 -5.27 -11.86
N ASP A 112 -2.12 -5.08 -12.69
CA ASP A 112 -1.27 -6.17 -13.15
C ASP A 112 -0.56 -6.87 -11.98
N LEU A 113 -0.05 -6.10 -11.04
CA LEU A 113 0.60 -6.65 -9.85
C LEU A 113 -0.39 -7.50 -9.05
N LEU A 114 -1.60 -7.01 -8.84
CA LEU A 114 -2.61 -7.73 -8.06
C LEU A 114 -3.04 -9.02 -8.74
N GLU A 115 -3.24 -9.00 -10.06
CA GLU A 115 -3.61 -10.19 -10.82
C GLU A 115 -2.49 -11.22 -10.86
N ASN A 116 -1.27 -10.79 -11.16
CA ASN A 116 -0.12 -11.70 -11.25
C ASN A 116 0.22 -12.28 -9.88
N GLY A 117 0.15 -11.47 -8.84
CA GLY A 117 0.39 -11.93 -7.48
C GLY A 117 -0.63 -12.99 -7.06
N ARG A 118 -1.89 -12.83 -7.47
CA ARG A 118 -2.93 -13.80 -7.17
C ARG A 118 -2.68 -15.13 -7.90
N LYS A 119 -2.26 -15.07 -9.16
CA LYS A 119 -1.91 -16.27 -9.95
C LYS A 119 -0.74 -17.01 -9.33
N ASP A 120 0.28 -16.28 -8.94
CA ASP A 120 1.47 -16.86 -8.32
C ASP A 120 1.12 -17.55 -7.00
N ASN A 121 0.16 -17.02 -6.25
CA ASN A 121 -0.27 -17.60 -4.98
C ASN A 121 -1.12 -18.86 -5.16
N ILE A 122 -1.73 -19.04 -6.31
CA ILE A 122 -2.56 -20.22 -6.60
C ILE A 122 -1.70 -21.41 -7.01
N GLU A 123 -0.55 -21.15 -7.62
CA GLU A 123 0.42 -22.18 -7.98
C GLU A 123 1.27 -22.53 -6.75
#